data_0f8c066de78b50dcc9701950cbafaac0
#
_entry.id   0f8c066de78b50dcc9701950cbafaac0
#
_cell.length_a   1.000
_cell.length_b   1.000
_cell.length_c   1.000
_cell.angle_alpha   90.00
_cell.angle_beta   90.00
_cell.angle_gamma   90.00
#
_symmetry.space_group_name_H-M   'P 1'
#
loop_
_entity.id
_entity.type
_entity.pdbx_description
1 polymer ?
#
loop_
_entity_poly.entity_id
_entity_poly.type
_entity_poly.pdbx_seq_one_letter_code
_entity_poly.pdbx_strand_id
1 'polypeptide(L)'
;MIFVKDVLDALDTITGGRAAKSPFCYAGASRFIVTKSSGIPGKAITEWPGLIWGSPDREVKRVAVLMTLTESAIELAGATGVDCIVSHHPVAEAANMGGVLARDYLNLYHLAVFELHEAFHGLHPGIAWLHGSKAIKSEIAYGGVVGKIVWFGEAFPEVNTLGDFIERIDGFMGVQAERDFLSYEHKARNCPDIYETTVAARAKIFVGSPDSKMGKTVTFFPHTGFSVADMEKTYQEYRPDTFVSCISRPLDDNALVEKARSLGVNLVAGNSHAMEIFENGIPLAWAIKNVLPEAEVRIFRERMTSFPLSAFGNPALQEYGKTMARQYLSGQKK
;
A
#
# COMPACT_ATOMS: atom_id res chain seq x y z
N MET A 1 -1.52 4.31 30.73
CA MET A 1 -2.83 3.91 30.14
C MET A 1 -3.06 4.81 28.94
N ILE A 2 -3.30 4.23 27.76
CA ILE A 2 -3.47 4.94 26.50
C ILE A 2 -4.93 4.84 26.10
N PHE A 3 -5.48 5.90 25.53
CA PHE A 3 -6.86 5.96 25.00
C PHE A 3 -6.86 6.22 23.51
N VAL A 4 -7.99 6.01 22.84
CA VAL A 4 -8.17 6.30 21.41
C VAL A 4 -7.80 7.74 21.07
N LYS A 5 -8.15 8.71 21.92
CA LYS A 5 -7.74 10.13 21.74
C LYS A 5 -6.21 10.32 21.78
N ASP A 6 -5.48 9.55 22.58
CA ASP A 6 -4.02 9.65 22.64
C ASP A 6 -3.38 9.13 21.35
N VAL A 7 -4.01 8.13 20.71
CA VAL A 7 -3.61 7.67 19.38
C VAL A 7 -3.85 8.76 18.33
N LEU A 8 -4.99 9.46 18.40
CA LEU A 8 -5.26 10.60 17.51
C LEU A 8 -4.22 11.72 17.68
N ASP A 9 -3.89 12.06 18.90
CA ASP A 9 -2.88 13.09 19.21
C ASP A 9 -1.48 12.66 18.76
N ALA A 10 -1.17 11.38 18.85
CA ALA A 10 0.06 10.81 18.29
C ALA A 10 0.11 10.94 16.77
N LEU A 11 -0.97 10.60 16.05
CA LEU A 11 -1.05 10.75 14.60
C LEU A 11 -0.96 12.22 14.17
N ASP A 12 -1.57 13.13 14.92
CA ASP A 12 -1.45 14.58 14.68
C ASP A 12 -0.01 15.06 14.88
N THR A 13 0.66 14.60 15.92
CA THR A 13 2.08 14.88 16.18
C THR A 13 2.97 14.35 15.04
N ILE A 14 2.79 13.09 14.65
CA ILE A 14 3.56 12.43 13.56
C ILE A 14 3.40 13.21 12.25
N THR A 15 2.21 13.72 11.99
CA THR A 15 1.90 14.43 10.74
C THR A 15 2.16 15.94 10.80
N GLY A 16 2.60 16.46 11.92
CA GLY A 16 2.85 17.89 12.09
C GLY A 16 1.55 18.72 12.03
N GLY A 17 0.48 18.24 12.66
CA GLY A 17 -0.79 18.95 12.76
C GLY A 17 -1.74 18.75 11.58
N ARG A 18 -1.60 17.62 10.84
CA ARG A 18 -2.43 17.34 9.66
C ARG A 18 -3.62 16.43 9.95
N ALA A 19 -3.67 15.76 11.12
CA ALA A 19 -4.80 14.93 11.49
C ALA A 19 -6.03 15.77 11.83
N ALA A 20 -7.21 15.28 11.46
CA ALA A 20 -8.48 15.92 11.81
C ALA A 20 -8.82 15.62 13.28
N LYS A 21 -8.88 16.65 14.10
CA LYS A 21 -9.12 16.52 15.56
C LYS A 21 -10.58 16.28 15.93
N SER A 22 -11.49 16.39 14.98
CA SER A 22 -12.92 16.20 15.24
C SER A 22 -13.54 15.31 14.16
N PRO A 23 -14.32 14.28 14.55
CA PRO A 23 -15.06 13.45 13.61
C PRO A 23 -16.21 14.21 12.91
N PHE A 24 -16.45 15.45 13.28
CA PHE A 24 -17.49 16.31 12.70
C PHE A 24 -16.96 17.35 11.72
N CYS A 25 -15.66 17.34 11.41
CA CYS A 25 -15.15 18.17 10.32
C CYS A 25 -15.78 17.72 8.99
N TYR A 26 -15.95 18.61 8.05
CA TYR A 26 -16.46 18.34 6.71
C TYR A 26 -15.34 18.47 5.66
N ALA A 27 -15.55 17.91 4.50
CA ALA A 27 -14.64 18.07 3.37
C ALA A 27 -14.38 19.57 3.11
N GLY A 28 -13.11 19.97 3.05
CA GLY A 28 -12.69 21.36 2.93
C GLY A 28 -12.38 22.07 4.26
N ALA A 29 -12.70 21.49 5.41
CA ALA A 29 -12.29 22.04 6.72
C ALA A 29 -10.75 21.94 6.91
N SER A 30 -10.10 21.03 6.21
CA SER A 30 -8.64 20.91 6.10
C SER A 30 -8.31 20.54 4.66
N ARG A 31 -7.14 21.00 4.18
CA ARG A 31 -6.63 20.59 2.86
C ARG A 31 -6.32 19.09 2.74
N PHE A 32 -6.31 18.38 3.84
CA PHE A 32 -6.11 16.94 3.91
C PHE A 32 -7.41 16.14 4.02
N ILE A 33 -8.57 16.82 4.16
CA ILE A 33 -9.90 16.22 4.08
C ILE A 33 -10.41 16.48 2.67
N VAL A 34 -10.29 15.50 1.79
CA VAL A 34 -10.57 15.66 0.37
C VAL A 34 -11.54 14.62 -0.13
N THR A 35 -12.44 15.03 -1.02
CA THR A 35 -13.29 14.08 -1.77
C THR A 35 -12.75 13.98 -3.19
N LYS A 36 -12.43 12.77 -3.60
CA LYS A 36 -11.91 12.44 -4.93
C LYS A 36 -12.91 11.59 -5.69
N SER A 37 -13.04 11.83 -6.98
CA SER A 37 -13.72 10.87 -7.87
C SER A 37 -12.83 9.65 -8.06
N SER A 38 -13.41 8.46 -7.93
CA SER A 38 -12.71 7.22 -8.28
C SER A 38 -12.60 6.99 -9.80
N GLY A 39 -13.23 7.85 -10.61
CA GLY A 39 -13.40 7.61 -12.05
C GLY A 39 -14.45 6.55 -12.39
N ILE A 40 -14.99 5.84 -11.41
CA ILE A 40 -16.05 4.87 -11.56
C ILE A 40 -17.39 5.55 -11.32
N PRO A 41 -18.37 5.45 -12.24
CA PRO A 41 -19.68 6.09 -12.08
C PRO A 41 -20.35 5.75 -10.74
N GLY A 42 -20.80 6.77 -10.02
CA GLY A 42 -21.47 6.63 -8.73
C GLY A 42 -20.52 6.34 -7.55
N LYS A 43 -19.19 6.36 -7.75
CA LYS A 43 -18.18 6.15 -6.70
C LYS A 43 -17.37 7.41 -6.46
N ALA A 44 -17.27 7.81 -5.19
CA ALA A 44 -16.37 8.86 -4.71
C ALA A 44 -15.75 8.41 -3.39
N ILE A 45 -14.57 8.91 -3.09
CA ILE A 45 -13.81 8.61 -1.88
C ILE A 45 -13.61 9.91 -1.13
N THR A 46 -13.94 9.93 0.16
CA THR A 46 -13.57 11.02 1.06
C THR A 46 -12.46 10.53 1.96
N GLU A 47 -11.29 11.12 1.82
CA GLU A 47 -10.14 10.88 2.68
C GLU A 47 -10.28 11.74 3.94
N TRP A 48 -10.06 11.10 5.08
CA TRP A 48 -10.25 11.73 6.39
C TRP A 48 -9.11 11.37 7.32
N PRO A 49 -8.05 12.16 7.40
CA PRO A 49 -6.93 11.84 8.29
C PRO A 49 -7.33 11.99 9.74
N GLY A 50 -7.51 10.91 10.45
CA GLY A 50 -7.88 10.92 11.87
C GLY A 50 -8.80 9.78 12.27
N LEU A 51 -9.56 9.99 13.35
CA LEU A 51 -10.48 8.98 13.88
C LEU A 51 -11.71 8.85 12.98
N ILE A 52 -11.89 7.67 12.40
CA ILE A 52 -13.05 7.31 11.57
C ILE A 52 -14.17 6.72 12.40
N TRP A 53 -13.82 5.80 13.34
CA TRP A 53 -14.76 5.10 14.18
C TRP A 53 -14.18 4.75 15.54
N GLY A 54 -15.03 4.75 16.57
CA GLY A 54 -14.72 4.36 17.93
C GLY A 54 -14.82 5.49 18.93
N SER A 55 -15.00 5.15 20.22
CA SER A 55 -15.04 6.14 21.30
C SER A 55 -13.65 6.69 21.62
N PRO A 56 -13.44 8.01 21.67
CA PRO A 56 -12.18 8.63 22.05
C PRO A 56 -11.66 8.22 23.43
N ASP A 57 -12.56 7.89 24.35
CA ASP A 57 -12.24 7.58 25.75
C ASP A 57 -12.05 6.07 26.00
N ARG A 58 -12.06 5.25 24.95
CA ARG A 58 -11.79 3.83 25.09
C ARG A 58 -10.30 3.57 25.26
N GLU A 59 -9.96 2.67 26.22
CA GLU A 59 -8.59 2.23 26.45
C GLU A 59 -8.02 1.48 25.25
N VAL A 60 -6.76 1.72 24.95
CA VAL A 60 -5.99 1.07 23.88
C VAL A 60 -4.72 0.47 24.47
N LYS A 61 -4.51 -0.81 24.25
CA LYS A 61 -3.27 -1.54 24.58
C LYS A 61 -2.51 -1.92 23.32
N ARG A 62 -3.25 -2.28 22.28
CA ARG A 62 -2.72 -2.85 21.05
C ARG A 62 -3.23 -2.13 19.82
N VAL A 63 -2.30 -1.63 19.01
CA VAL A 63 -2.56 -0.90 17.77
C VAL A 63 -2.08 -1.74 16.60
N ALA A 64 -2.90 -1.92 15.57
CA ALA A 64 -2.45 -2.50 14.30
C ALA A 64 -2.31 -1.43 13.22
N VAL A 65 -1.24 -1.51 12.45
CA VAL A 65 -1.03 -0.71 11.23
C VAL A 65 -1.19 -1.62 10.02
N LEU A 66 -1.98 -1.17 9.04
CA LEU A 66 -2.22 -1.87 7.78
C LEU A 66 -2.36 -0.88 6.63
N MET A 67 -2.37 -1.39 5.39
CA MET A 67 -2.61 -0.54 4.23
C MET A 67 -4.10 -0.37 3.99
N THR A 68 -4.82 -1.45 3.75
CA THR A 68 -6.25 -1.40 3.39
C THR A 68 -7.09 -2.12 4.44
N LEU A 69 -8.12 -1.46 4.97
CA LEU A 69 -9.06 -2.08 5.88
C LEU A 69 -9.97 -3.05 5.10
N THR A 70 -9.96 -4.32 5.49
CA THR A 70 -10.79 -5.38 4.92
C THR A 70 -11.53 -6.13 6.03
N GLU A 71 -12.56 -6.91 5.67
CA GLU A 71 -13.25 -7.79 6.62
C GLU A 71 -12.26 -8.72 7.32
N SER A 72 -11.35 -9.35 6.57
CA SER A 72 -10.31 -10.23 7.12
C SER A 72 -9.39 -9.50 8.11
N ALA A 73 -9.08 -8.22 7.88
CA ALA A 73 -8.28 -7.43 8.81
C ALA A 73 -9.05 -7.13 10.11
N ILE A 74 -10.35 -6.88 10.02
CA ILE A 74 -11.22 -6.67 11.19
C ILE A 74 -11.30 -7.97 12.02
N GLU A 75 -11.52 -9.11 11.37
CA GLU A 75 -11.57 -10.42 12.05
C GLU A 75 -10.23 -10.78 12.69
N LEU A 76 -9.12 -10.52 11.98
CA LEU A 76 -7.77 -10.74 12.52
C LEU A 76 -7.50 -9.84 13.73
N ALA A 77 -7.96 -8.59 13.70
CA ALA A 77 -7.86 -7.69 14.86
C ALA A 77 -8.61 -8.23 16.06
N GLY A 78 -9.83 -8.70 15.88
CA GLY A 78 -10.60 -9.39 16.92
C GLY A 78 -9.89 -10.63 17.47
N ALA A 79 -9.41 -11.50 16.59
CA ALA A 79 -8.71 -12.74 16.97
C ALA A 79 -7.37 -12.48 17.69
N THR A 80 -6.71 -11.36 17.44
CA THR A 80 -5.40 -11.00 18.02
C THR A 80 -5.51 -10.00 19.17
N GLY A 81 -6.74 -9.60 19.55
CA GLY A 81 -7.00 -8.66 20.64
C GLY A 81 -6.45 -7.25 20.36
N VAL A 82 -6.51 -6.81 19.11
CA VAL A 82 -6.21 -5.43 18.72
C VAL A 82 -7.36 -4.54 19.14
N ASP A 83 -7.07 -3.37 19.69
CA ASP A 83 -8.06 -2.39 20.16
C ASP A 83 -8.34 -1.31 19.12
N CYS A 84 -7.33 -0.94 18.34
CA CYS A 84 -7.51 0.00 17.25
C CYS A 84 -6.63 -0.31 16.04
N ILE A 85 -7.12 0.08 14.86
CA ILE A 85 -6.48 -0.05 13.57
C ILE A 85 -6.14 1.34 13.02
N VAL A 86 -4.92 1.52 12.51
CA VAL A 86 -4.52 2.67 11.70
C VAL A 86 -4.39 2.19 10.26
N SER A 87 -5.35 2.54 9.42
CA SER A 87 -5.36 2.24 7.99
C SER A 87 -4.66 3.37 7.23
N HIS A 88 -3.72 3.02 6.34
CA HIS A 88 -3.10 4.01 5.49
C HIS A 88 -4.05 4.45 4.36
N HIS A 89 -4.65 3.50 3.65
CA HIS A 89 -5.61 3.82 2.59
C HIS A 89 -6.97 4.27 3.14
N PRO A 90 -7.75 5.05 2.34
CA PRO A 90 -9.07 5.53 2.74
C PRO A 90 -10.02 4.41 3.18
N VAL A 91 -10.59 4.56 4.36
CA VAL A 91 -11.53 3.59 4.93
C VAL A 91 -12.87 3.62 4.21
N ALA A 92 -13.22 4.72 3.57
CA ALA A 92 -14.47 4.86 2.83
C ALA A 92 -14.64 3.84 1.70
N GLU A 93 -13.54 3.33 1.12
CA GLU A 93 -13.59 2.26 0.12
C GLU A 93 -14.11 0.95 0.70
N ALA A 94 -13.88 0.72 1.99
CA ALA A 94 -14.30 -0.46 2.72
C ALA A 94 -15.66 -0.30 3.43
N ALA A 95 -16.33 0.86 3.30
CA ALA A 95 -17.52 1.21 4.10
C ALA A 95 -18.75 0.32 3.85
N ASN A 96 -18.77 -0.47 2.79
CA ASN A 96 -19.84 -1.40 2.43
C ASN A 96 -19.30 -2.82 2.22
N MET A 97 -18.69 -3.38 3.23
CA MET A 97 -18.15 -4.73 3.20
C MET A 97 -19.28 -5.76 3.19
N GLY A 98 -19.32 -6.63 2.19
CA GLY A 98 -20.21 -7.78 2.14
C GLY A 98 -21.71 -7.50 2.38
N GLY A 99 -22.17 -6.24 2.20
CA GLY A 99 -23.52 -5.83 2.54
C GLY A 99 -23.76 -5.51 4.01
N VAL A 100 -22.79 -5.67 4.89
CA VAL A 100 -22.81 -5.25 6.30
C VAL A 100 -22.23 -3.84 6.40
N LEU A 101 -22.86 -2.97 7.18
CA LEU A 101 -22.29 -1.65 7.44
C LEU A 101 -20.96 -1.80 8.21
N ALA A 102 -19.91 -1.15 7.74
CA ALA A 102 -18.58 -1.22 8.35
C ALA A 102 -18.62 -0.92 9.87
N ARG A 103 -19.42 0.10 10.29
CA ARG A 103 -19.59 0.46 11.71
C ARG A 103 -20.10 -0.71 12.56
N ASP A 104 -21.02 -1.51 12.02
CA ASP A 104 -21.65 -2.60 12.78
C ASP A 104 -20.65 -3.76 12.94
N TYR A 105 -19.83 -3.96 11.90
CA TYR A 105 -18.76 -4.94 11.93
C TYR A 105 -17.61 -4.53 12.88
N LEU A 106 -17.23 -3.26 12.87
CA LEU A 106 -16.26 -2.70 13.82
C LEU A 106 -16.76 -2.75 15.27
N ASN A 107 -18.06 -2.51 15.49
CA ASN A 107 -18.67 -2.63 16.81
C ASN A 107 -18.67 -4.07 17.32
N LEU A 108 -18.91 -5.06 16.45
CA LEU A 108 -18.91 -6.48 16.81
C LEU A 108 -17.55 -6.90 17.43
N TYR A 109 -16.47 -6.35 16.90
CA TYR A 109 -15.10 -6.62 17.38
C TYR A 109 -14.55 -5.55 18.32
N HIS A 110 -15.37 -4.58 18.71
CA HIS A 110 -14.97 -3.50 19.60
C HIS A 110 -13.73 -2.72 19.11
N LEU A 111 -13.66 -2.40 17.83
CA LEU A 111 -12.52 -1.74 17.21
C LEU A 111 -12.71 -0.23 17.07
N ALA A 112 -11.63 0.53 17.29
CA ALA A 112 -11.50 1.90 16.76
C ALA A 112 -10.70 1.86 15.47
N VAL A 113 -10.98 2.78 14.54
CA VAL A 113 -10.30 2.86 13.27
C VAL A 113 -9.89 4.29 12.97
N PHE A 114 -8.65 4.43 12.56
CA PHE A 114 -8.07 5.67 12.05
C PHE A 114 -7.71 5.50 10.59
N GLU A 115 -7.72 6.61 9.86
CA GLU A 115 -7.22 6.74 8.49
C GLU A 115 -6.08 7.74 8.46
N LEU A 116 -5.03 7.44 7.70
CA LEU A 116 -3.90 8.37 7.57
C LEU A 116 -3.22 8.21 6.19
N HIS A 117 -3.81 8.79 5.15
CA HIS A 117 -3.32 8.69 3.77
C HIS A 117 -2.59 9.97 3.33
N GLU A 118 -3.30 10.93 2.72
CA GLU A 118 -2.68 12.15 2.19
C GLU A 118 -1.94 12.98 3.25
N ALA A 119 -2.38 12.93 4.50
CA ALA A 119 -1.71 13.60 5.60
C ALA A 119 -0.34 13.00 5.93
N PHE A 120 -0.10 11.74 5.57
CA PHE A 120 1.16 11.04 5.81
C PHE A 120 2.12 11.09 4.61
N HIS A 121 1.59 11.22 3.41
CA HIS A 121 2.40 11.24 2.19
C HIS A 121 3.48 12.32 2.22
N GLY A 122 4.68 11.93 1.80
CA GLY A 122 5.82 12.83 1.66
C GLY A 122 6.45 13.33 2.95
N LEU A 123 6.04 12.84 4.12
CA LEU A 123 6.67 13.20 5.40
C LEU A 123 8.07 12.64 5.56
N HIS A 124 8.41 11.59 4.84
CA HIS A 124 9.72 10.97 4.92
C HIS A 124 10.21 10.49 3.55
N PRO A 125 11.52 10.53 3.28
CA PRO A 125 12.13 10.04 2.05
C PRO A 125 12.41 8.52 2.10
N GLY A 126 11.80 7.79 3.02
CA GLY A 126 12.07 6.37 3.26
C GLY A 126 11.85 5.49 2.04
N ILE A 127 10.91 5.86 1.16
CA ILE A 127 10.65 5.16 -0.10
C ILE A 127 11.88 5.24 -1.02
N ALA A 128 12.44 6.44 -1.23
CA ALA A 128 13.65 6.59 -2.01
C ALA A 128 14.83 5.84 -1.39
N TRP A 129 14.95 5.90 -0.04
CA TRP A 129 15.98 5.19 0.70
C TRP A 129 15.86 3.66 0.53
N LEU A 130 14.67 3.12 0.64
CA LEU A 130 14.41 1.69 0.43
C LEU A 130 14.80 1.27 -0.99
N HIS A 131 14.53 2.11 -1.98
CA HIS A 131 14.93 1.93 -3.37
C HIS A 131 16.42 2.24 -3.66
N GLY A 132 17.23 2.43 -2.64
CA GLY A 132 18.69 2.58 -2.79
C GLY A 132 19.15 3.95 -3.22
N SER A 133 18.37 5.00 -2.95
CA SER A 133 18.70 6.37 -3.35
C SER A 133 18.62 7.34 -2.19
N LYS A 134 19.60 8.24 -2.09
CA LYS A 134 19.56 9.39 -1.20
C LYS A 134 18.72 10.49 -1.85
N ALA A 135 17.57 10.80 -1.29
CA ALA A 135 16.76 11.92 -1.74
C ALA A 135 17.47 13.25 -1.44
N ILE A 136 17.62 14.10 -2.45
CA ILE A 136 18.24 15.42 -2.36
C ILE A 136 17.15 16.49 -2.36
N LYS A 137 16.10 16.30 -3.16
CA LYS A 137 14.97 17.21 -3.29
C LYS A 137 13.69 16.40 -3.41
N SER A 138 12.61 16.89 -2.85
CA SER A 138 11.28 16.34 -3.04
C SER A 138 10.31 17.41 -3.53
N GLU A 139 9.42 17.02 -4.44
CA GLU A 139 8.27 17.80 -4.86
C GLU A 139 7.01 17.05 -4.51
N ILE A 140 6.12 17.70 -3.74
CA ILE A 140 4.93 17.07 -3.19
C ILE A 140 3.76 18.03 -3.32
N ALA A 141 2.67 17.57 -3.95
CA ALA A 141 1.41 18.29 -3.97
C ALA A 141 0.41 17.62 -3.02
N TYR A 142 -0.31 18.41 -2.23
CA TYR A 142 -1.31 17.95 -1.27
C TYR A 142 -2.69 18.54 -1.56
N GLY A 143 -3.69 18.00 -0.90
CA GLY A 143 -4.98 18.66 -0.74
C GLY A 143 -5.90 18.60 -1.96
N GLY A 144 -6.25 17.40 -2.41
CA GLY A 144 -7.28 17.20 -3.44
C GLY A 144 -6.80 17.43 -4.87
N VAL A 145 -5.63 18.01 -5.06
CA VAL A 145 -4.92 17.92 -6.33
C VAL A 145 -4.30 16.54 -6.38
N VAL A 146 -4.44 15.82 -7.49
CA VAL A 146 -3.77 14.54 -7.69
C VAL A 146 -2.29 14.75 -7.36
N GLY A 147 -1.87 14.24 -6.21
CA GLY A 147 -0.58 14.57 -5.62
C GLY A 147 0.55 13.95 -6.41
N LYS A 148 1.34 14.78 -7.06
CA LYS A 148 2.61 14.32 -7.63
C LYS A 148 3.62 14.28 -6.50
N ILE A 149 4.11 13.09 -6.19
CA ILE A 149 5.20 12.91 -5.24
C ILE A 149 6.39 12.43 -6.04
N VAL A 150 7.44 13.24 -6.05
CA VAL A 150 8.66 12.99 -6.81
C VAL A 150 9.87 13.26 -5.91
N TRP A 151 10.78 12.31 -5.82
CA TRP A 151 12.07 12.49 -5.19
C TRP A 151 13.18 12.49 -6.23
N PHE A 152 13.96 13.55 -6.24
CA PHE A 152 15.21 13.65 -6.97
C PHE A 152 16.32 13.15 -6.05
N GLY A 153 17.11 12.21 -6.50
CA GLY A 153 18.09 11.56 -5.64
C GLY A 153 19.30 11.00 -6.39
N GLU A 154 20.24 10.49 -5.63
CA GLU A 154 21.41 9.80 -6.14
C GLU A 154 21.48 8.40 -5.54
N ALA A 155 21.86 7.42 -6.34
CA ALA A 155 22.05 6.06 -5.87
C ALA A 155 23.07 6.01 -4.72
N PHE A 156 22.83 5.15 -3.74
CA PHE A 156 23.83 4.87 -2.71
C PHE A 156 25.09 4.25 -3.32
N PRO A 157 26.26 4.40 -2.67
CA PRO A 157 27.52 3.84 -3.18
C PRO A 157 27.48 2.30 -3.41
N GLU A 158 26.65 1.59 -2.65
CA GLU A 158 26.45 0.14 -2.79
C GLU A 158 25.41 -0.26 -3.83
N VAL A 159 24.71 0.69 -4.46
CA VAL A 159 23.69 0.43 -5.50
C VAL A 159 24.17 1.01 -6.82
N ASN A 160 25.14 0.33 -7.43
CA ASN A 160 25.79 0.83 -8.65
C ASN A 160 24.96 0.55 -9.90
N THR A 161 24.28 -0.60 -9.91
CA THR A 161 23.56 -1.14 -11.06
C THR A 161 22.08 -1.37 -10.75
N LEU A 162 21.28 -1.62 -11.81
CA LEU A 162 19.89 -2.03 -11.64
C LEU A 162 19.79 -3.44 -11.03
N GLY A 163 20.82 -4.26 -11.18
CA GLY A 163 20.93 -5.55 -10.49
C GLY A 163 21.01 -5.36 -8.98
N ASP A 164 21.90 -4.47 -8.50
CA ASP A 164 22.03 -4.15 -7.08
C ASP A 164 20.70 -3.60 -6.50
N PHE A 165 19.99 -2.77 -7.29
CA PHE A 165 18.65 -2.29 -6.92
C PHE A 165 17.67 -3.45 -6.72
N ILE A 166 17.61 -4.42 -7.67
CA ILE A 166 16.71 -5.58 -7.56
C ILE A 166 17.06 -6.40 -6.33
N GLU A 167 18.35 -6.69 -6.10
CA GLU A 167 18.82 -7.47 -4.93
C GLU A 167 18.45 -6.78 -3.62
N ARG A 168 18.65 -5.46 -3.54
CA ARG A 168 18.27 -4.66 -2.38
C ARG A 168 16.78 -4.77 -2.08
N ILE A 169 15.91 -4.56 -3.08
CA ILE A 169 14.47 -4.65 -2.89
C ILE A 169 14.04 -6.07 -2.52
N ASP A 170 14.54 -7.09 -3.22
CA ASP A 170 14.23 -8.49 -2.89
C ASP A 170 14.63 -8.84 -1.46
N GLY A 171 15.77 -8.33 -0.99
CA GLY A 171 16.23 -8.51 0.39
C GLY A 171 15.28 -7.87 1.42
N PHE A 172 14.92 -6.59 1.24
CA PHE A 172 14.00 -5.89 2.15
C PHE A 172 12.59 -6.50 2.15
N MET A 173 12.12 -7.00 1.02
CA MET A 173 10.80 -7.64 0.91
C MET A 173 10.80 -9.09 1.38
N GLY A 174 11.96 -9.67 1.68
CA GLY A 174 12.08 -11.07 2.08
C GLY A 174 11.64 -12.04 0.99
N VAL A 175 11.85 -11.70 -0.29
CA VAL A 175 11.36 -12.45 -1.45
C VAL A 175 11.84 -13.91 -1.43
N GLN A 176 13.06 -14.18 -0.92
CA GLN A 176 13.54 -15.56 -0.84
C GLN A 176 12.71 -16.41 0.13
N ALA A 177 12.39 -15.88 1.32
CA ALA A 177 11.54 -16.58 2.28
C ALA A 177 10.12 -16.84 1.71
N GLU A 178 9.57 -15.87 0.99
CA GLU A 178 8.27 -16.06 0.31
C GLU A 178 8.33 -17.13 -0.79
N ARG A 179 9.43 -17.23 -1.52
CA ARG A 179 9.64 -18.30 -2.49
C ARG A 179 9.72 -19.67 -1.82
N ASP A 180 10.38 -19.75 -0.68
CA ASP A 180 10.49 -20.99 0.07
C ASP A 180 9.11 -21.44 0.60
N PHE A 181 8.31 -20.54 1.16
CA PHE A 181 6.94 -20.80 1.56
C PHE A 181 6.06 -21.23 0.37
N LEU A 182 6.15 -20.53 -0.74
CA LEU A 182 5.42 -20.87 -1.96
C LEU A 182 5.82 -22.24 -2.51
N SER A 183 7.13 -22.55 -2.51
CA SER A 183 7.63 -23.85 -2.91
C SER A 183 7.11 -25.00 -2.02
N TYR A 184 6.99 -24.75 -0.70
CA TYR A 184 6.35 -25.70 0.21
C TYR A 184 4.87 -25.90 -0.13
N GLU A 185 4.15 -24.81 -0.38
CA GLU A 185 2.73 -24.86 -0.73
C GLU A 185 2.48 -25.59 -2.07
N HIS A 186 3.32 -25.35 -3.08
CA HIS A 186 3.30 -26.07 -4.33
C HIS A 186 3.38 -27.60 -4.12
N LYS A 187 4.31 -28.04 -3.26
CA LYS A 187 4.49 -29.46 -2.93
C LYS A 187 3.32 -30.00 -2.13
N ALA A 188 2.90 -29.31 -1.07
CA ALA A 188 1.85 -29.76 -0.16
C ALA A 188 0.49 -29.90 -0.87
N ARG A 189 0.24 -29.08 -1.89
CA ARG A 189 -1.01 -29.09 -2.68
C ARG A 189 -0.87 -29.80 -4.03
N ASN A 190 0.35 -30.27 -4.38
CA ASN A 190 0.69 -30.84 -5.69
C ASN A 190 0.22 -29.92 -6.85
N CYS A 191 0.48 -28.65 -6.73
CA CYS A 191 0.09 -27.63 -7.71
C CYS A 191 1.18 -26.56 -7.86
N PRO A 192 1.90 -26.51 -8.98
CA PRO A 192 2.94 -25.51 -9.23
C PRO A 192 2.39 -24.14 -9.65
N ASP A 193 1.09 -24.06 -10.00
CA ASP A 193 0.45 -22.86 -10.53
C ASP A 193 -0.18 -21.97 -9.43
N ILE A 194 0.29 -22.09 -8.20
CA ILE A 194 -0.06 -21.19 -7.11
C ILE A 194 0.91 -20.02 -7.15
N TYR A 195 0.38 -18.79 -7.10
CA TYR A 195 1.17 -17.56 -7.02
C TYR A 195 0.84 -16.81 -5.74
N GLU A 196 1.80 -16.05 -5.23
CA GLU A 196 1.57 -15.12 -4.13
C GLU A 196 2.12 -13.71 -4.48
N THR A 197 1.61 -12.69 -3.82
CA THR A 197 1.77 -11.29 -4.20
C THR A 197 3.22 -10.84 -4.23
N THR A 198 4.03 -11.17 -3.21
CA THR A 198 5.42 -10.69 -3.08
C THR A 198 6.30 -11.25 -4.20
N VAL A 199 6.10 -12.53 -4.54
CA VAL A 199 6.87 -13.20 -5.60
C VAL A 199 6.40 -12.74 -6.98
N ALA A 200 5.08 -12.64 -7.19
CA ALA A 200 4.50 -12.28 -8.48
C ALA A 200 4.70 -10.81 -8.85
N ALA A 201 4.67 -9.92 -7.86
CA ALA A 201 4.71 -8.47 -8.05
C ALA A 201 6.02 -7.83 -7.57
N ARG A 202 7.11 -8.59 -7.55
CA ARG A 202 8.45 -8.12 -7.15
C ARG A 202 8.99 -7.02 -8.06
N ALA A 203 10.10 -6.38 -7.64
CA ALA A 203 10.80 -5.37 -8.43
C ALA A 203 11.12 -5.85 -9.85
N LYS A 204 11.03 -4.94 -10.84
CA LYS A 204 11.19 -5.25 -12.27
C LYS A 204 11.92 -4.14 -13.00
N ILE A 205 12.83 -4.52 -13.91
CA ILE A 205 13.44 -3.61 -14.88
C ILE A 205 12.52 -3.57 -16.12
N PHE A 206 12.07 -2.37 -16.51
CA PHE A 206 11.28 -2.14 -17.73
C PHE A 206 12.14 -1.64 -18.88
N VAL A 207 13.13 -0.78 -18.56
CA VAL A 207 14.07 -0.23 -19.53
C VAL A 207 15.46 -0.29 -18.90
N GLY A 208 16.42 -0.83 -19.62
CA GLY A 208 17.77 -1.12 -19.15
C GLY A 208 18.01 -2.62 -18.95
N SER A 209 19.13 -2.97 -18.36
CA SER A 209 19.54 -4.33 -18.02
C SER A 209 20.07 -4.36 -16.57
N PRO A 210 20.26 -5.55 -15.97
CA PRO A 210 20.86 -5.65 -14.64
C PRO A 210 22.21 -4.93 -14.50
N ASP A 211 22.99 -4.86 -15.58
CA ASP A 211 24.32 -4.22 -15.60
C ASP A 211 24.25 -2.69 -15.84
N SER A 212 23.05 -2.15 -16.15
CA SER A 212 22.89 -0.72 -16.37
C SER A 212 23.14 0.06 -15.08
N LYS A 213 23.84 1.22 -15.19
CA LYS A 213 24.14 2.10 -14.07
C LYS A 213 22.86 2.64 -13.42
N MET A 214 22.74 2.58 -12.10
CA MET A 214 21.64 3.22 -11.35
C MET A 214 21.73 4.75 -11.36
N GLY A 215 22.83 5.32 -10.93
CA GLY A 215 23.22 6.73 -11.04
C GLY A 215 22.26 7.72 -10.35
N LYS A 216 21.98 8.83 -11.04
CA LYS A 216 20.99 9.82 -10.61
C LYS A 216 19.59 9.26 -10.78
N THR A 217 18.74 9.43 -9.77
CA THR A 217 17.41 8.83 -9.75
C THR A 217 16.30 9.86 -9.65
N VAL A 218 15.17 9.55 -10.29
CA VAL A 218 13.89 10.20 -10.05
C VAL A 218 12.90 9.13 -9.62
N THR A 219 12.49 9.16 -8.35
CA THR A 219 11.50 8.24 -7.78
C THR A 219 10.12 8.88 -7.80
N PHE A 220 9.12 8.19 -8.34
CA PHE A 220 7.78 8.74 -8.55
C PHE A 220 6.68 7.70 -8.32
N PHE A 221 5.45 8.19 -8.11
CA PHE A 221 4.25 7.35 -8.00
C PHE A 221 3.38 7.48 -9.25
N PRO A 222 3.28 6.45 -10.10
CA PRO A 222 2.46 6.52 -11.32
C PRO A 222 0.99 6.83 -11.05
N HIS A 223 0.40 6.23 -10.01
CA HIS A 223 -1.02 6.39 -9.69
C HIS A 223 -1.40 7.77 -9.17
N THR A 224 -0.43 8.60 -8.77
CA THR A 224 -0.70 9.98 -8.32
C THR A 224 -0.73 10.99 -9.47
N GLY A 225 -0.79 10.53 -10.71
CA GLY A 225 -0.90 11.37 -11.89
C GLY A 225 0.45 11.81 -12.50
N PHE A 226 1.56 11.13 -12.17
CA PHE A 226 2.82 11.34 -12.87
C PHE A 226 2.67 10.93 -14.34
N SER A 227 2.87 11.89 -15.24
CA SER A 227 2.60 11.75 -16.68
C SER A 227 3.88 11.70 -17.51
N VAL A 228 3.73 11.40 -18.81
CA VAL A 228 4.80 11.50 -19.79
C VAL A 228 5.40 12.92 -19.83
N ALA A 229 4.56 13.95 -19.72
CA ALA A 229 5.02 15.34 -19.69
C ALA A 229 5.84 15.64 -18.42
N ASP A 230 5.48 15.04 -17.28
CA ASP A 230 6.24 15.16 -16.04
C ASP A 230 7.59 14.46 -16.14
N MET A 231 7.64 13.28 -16.75
CA MET A 231 8.90 12.56 -17.00
C MET A 231 9.84 13.38 -17.89
N GLU A 232 9.29 13.98 -18.95
CA GLU A 232 10.07 14.84 -19.84
C GLU A 232 10.60 16.08 -19.13
N LYS A 233 9.76 16.78 -18.37
CA LYS A 233 10.14 17.93 -17.55
C LYS A 233 11.24 17.59 -16.54
N THR A 234 11.05 16.52 -15.78
CA THR A 234 12.04 16.07 -14.77
C THR A 234 13.35 15.63 -15.44
N TYR A 235 13.29 15.02 -16.63
CA TYR A 235 14.47 14.69 -17.40
C TYR A 235 15.23 15.96 -17.87
N GLN A 236 14.54 16.97 -18.36
CA GLN A 236 15.17 18.24 -18.78
C GLN A 236 15.82 18.96 -17.60
N GLU A 237 15.16 18.97 -16.43
CA GLU A 237 15.64 19.65 -15.23
C GLU A 237 16.82 18.92 -14.57
N TYR A 238 16.71 17.59 -14.40
CA TYR A 238 17.61 16.85 -13.53
C TYR A 238 18.59 15.92 -14.26
N ARG A 239 18.27 15.50 -15.49
CA ARG A 239 19.04 14.53 -16.27
C ARG A 239 19.34 13.23 -15.48
N PRO A 240 18.32 12.52 -15.01
CA PRO A 240 18.53 11.27 -14.29
C PRO A 240 19.06 10.17 -15.22
N ASP A 241 19.81 9.24 -14.63
CA ASP A 241 20.17 7.97 -15.29
C ASP A 241 18.99 6.98 -15.21
N THR A 242 18.21 7.03 -14.10
CA THR A 242 17.16 6.05 -13.80
C THR A 242 15.89 6.71 -13.23
N PHE A 243 14.74 6.34 -13.79
CA PHE A 243 13.44 6.57 -13.17
C PHE A 243 13.01 5.35 -12.36
N VAL A 244 12.55 5.58 -11.13
CA VAL A 244 12.05 4.53 -10.23
C VAL A 244 10.57 4.73 -10.00
N SER A 245 9.75 3.83 -10.52
CA SER A 245 8.34 3.73 -10.22
C SER A 245 8.16 3.01 -8.89
N CYS A 246 7.53 3.64 -7.91
CA CYS A 246 7.28 3.04 -6.61
C CYS A 246 5.79 2.83 -6.37
N ILE A 247 5.46 1.82 -5.55
CA ILE A 247 4.11 1.42 -5.13
C ILE A 247 3.23 0.89 -6.29
N SER A 248 3.35 1.45 -7.50
CA SER A 248 2.58 1.01 -8.66
C SER A 248 3.51 0.63 -9.82
N ARG A 249 3.17 -0.44 -10.52
CA ARG A 249 3.91 -0.91 -11.70
C ARG A 249 3.21 -0.43 -12.97
N PRO A 250 3.91 0.19 -13.92
CA PRO A 250 3.41 0.33 -15.28
C PRO A 250 3.33 -1.04 -15.98
N LEU A 251 2.52 -1.15 -16.99
CA LEU A 251 2.57 -2.28 -17.92
C LEU A 251 3.70 -2.07 -18.94
N ASP A 252 4.14 -3.14 -19.61
CA ASP A 252 5.25 -3.08 -20.57
C ASP A 252 4.96 -2.15 -21.78
N ASP A 253 3.67 -1.96 -22.13
CA ASP A 253 3.17 -1.07 -23.19
C ASP A 253 2.76 0.33 -22.68
N ASN A 254 3.07 0.65 -21.43
CA ASN A 254 2.72 1.94 -20.83
C ASN A 254 3.52 3.09 -21.46
N ALA A 255 2.87 4.23 -21.67
CA ALA A 255 3.47 5.42 -22.27
C ALA A 255 4.71 5.94 -21.52
N LEU A 256 4.82 5.72 -20.20
CA LEU A 256 6.03 6.06 -19.43
C LEU A 256 7.21 5.14 -19.80
N VAL A 257 6.94 3.86 -20.09
CA VAL A 257 7.99 2.91 -20.52
C VAL A 257 8.51 3.31 -21.90
N GLU A 258 7.64 3.64 -22.84
CA GLU A 258 8.01 4.13 -24.17
C GLU A 258 8.78 5.46 -24.09
N LYS A 259 8.35 6.37 -23.21
CA LYS A 259 9.04 7.64 -23.01
C LYS A 259 10.45 7.43 -22.44
N ALA A 260 10.62 6.56 -21.46
CA ALA A 260 11.94 6.25 -20.90
C ALA A 260 12.88 5.67 -21.96
N ARG A 261 12.38 4.77 -22.82
CA ARG A 261 13.14 4.26 -23.98
C ARG A 261 13.58 5.40 -24.92
N SER A 262 12.65 6.30 -25.26
CA SER A 262 12.93 7.44 -26.16
C SER A 262 13.94 8.43 -25.59
N LEU A 263 14.00 8.58 -24.27
CA LEU A 263 14.96 9.44 -23.56
C LEU A 263 16.31 8.75 -23.33
N GLY A 264 16.43 7.45 -23.58
CA GLY A 264 17.64 6.68 -23.33
C GLY A 264 17.97 6.54 -21.84
N VAL A 265 16.94 6.49 -20.98
CA VAL A 265 17.10 6.37 -19.53
C VAL A 265 16.52 5.03 -19.04
N ASN A 266 17.02 4.56 -17.90
CA ASN A 266 16.47 3.35 -17.28
C ASN A 266 15.10 3.65 -16.65
N LEU A 267 14.26 2.61 -16.61
CA LEU A 267 13.01 2.61 -15.85
C LEU A 267 12.88 1.29 -15.08
N VAL A 268 12.78 1.39 -13.77
CA VAL A 268 12.57 0.26 -12.88
C VAL A 268 11.32 0.47 -12.04
N ALA A 269 10.67 -0.63 -11.63
CA ALA A 269 9.65 -0.61 -10.62
C ALA A 269 10.18 -1.27 -9.34
N GLY A 270 10.02 -0.59 -8.21
CA GLY A 270 10.34 -1.14 -6.89
C GLY A 270 9.28 -2.14 -6.46
N ASN A 271 8.22 -1.65 -5.85
CA ASN A 271 7.14 -2.47 -5.32
C ASN A 271 5.82 -2.26 -6.05
N SER A 272 4.92 -3.24 -5.88
CA SER A 272 3.50 -3.03 -6.12
C SER A 272 2.84 -2.36 -4.90
N HIS A 273 1.63 -1.83 -5.08
CA HIS A 273 0.83 -1.21 -4.03
C HIS A 273 0.58 -2.16 -2.84
N ALA A 274 0.41 -3.45 -3.11
CA ALA A 274 0.27 -4.47 -2.06
C ALA A 274 1.48 -4.60 -1.12
N MET A 275 2.63 -4.05 -1.52
CA MET A 275 3.87 -4.06 -0.74
C MET A 275 4.14 -2.74 -0.01
N GLU A 276 3.25 -1.78 -0.10
CA GLU A 276 3.40 -0.46 0.51
C GLU A 276 3.53 -0.52 2.03
N ILE A 277 3.09 -1.60 2.65
CA ILE A 277 3.29 -1.86 4.07
C ILE A 277 4.77 -1.77 4.49
N PHE A 278 5.70 -2.16 3.63
CA PHE A 278 7.14 -2.07 3.88
C PHE A 278 7.64 -0.63 3.72
N GLU A 279 7.07 0.14 2.82
CA GLU A 279 7.51 1.48 2.46
C GLU A 279 6.94 2.56 3.38
N ASN A 280 5.65 2.50 3.68
CA ASN A 280 4.93 3.46 4.50
C ASN A 280 4.46 2.87 5.83
N GLY A 281 4.01 1.62 5.86
CA GLY A 281 3.44 1.02 7.06
C GLY A 281 4.45 0.81 8.18
N ILE A 282 5.65 0.32 7.90
CA ILE A 282 6.69 0.13 8.90
C ILE A 282 7.14 1.47 9.51
N PRO A 283 7.47 2.51 8.71
CA PRO A 283 7.76 3.83 9.26
C PRO A 283 6.62 4.41 10.11
N LEU A 284 5.36 4.27 9.68
CA LEU A 284 4.20 4.72 10.45
C LEU A 284 4.08 3.97 11.79
N ALA A 285 4.23 2.65 11.76
CA ALA A 285 4.17 1.82 12.98
C ALA A 285 5.26 2.20 13.99
N TRP A 286 6.49 2.41 13.53
CA TRP A 286 7.58 2.87 14.39
C TRP A 286 7.37 4.31 14.87
N ALA A 287 6.80 5.20 14.06
CA ALA A 287 6.46 6.55 14.49
C ALA A 287 5.41 6.52 15.62
N ILE A 288 4.37 5.68 15.49
CA ILE A 288 3.39 5.45 16.56
C ILE A 288 4.07 4.90 17.82
N LYS A 289 4.92 3.88 17.68
CA LYS A 289 5.65 3.29 18.81
C LYS A 289 6.56 4.28 19.52
N ASN A 290 7.17 5.20 18.79
CA ASN A 290 8.04 6.23 19.36
C ASN A 290 7.25 7.27 20.16
N VAL A 291 6.05 7.64 19.73
CA VAL A 291 5.19 8.61 20.44
C VAL A 291 4.43 7.95 21.58
N LEU A 292 4.01 6.69 21.39
CA LEU A 292 3.27 5.88 22.38
C LEU A 292 4.07 4.64 22.76
N PRO A 293 5.14 4.76 23.53
CA PRO A 293 6.06 3.64 23.81
C PRO A 293 5.42 2.49 24.60
N GLU A 294 4.32 2.74 25.31
CA GLU A 294 3.59 1.71 26.07
C GLU A 294 2.64 0.89 25.18
N ALA A 295 2.27 1.38 23.98
CA ALA A 295 1.42 0.64 23.07
C ALA A 295 2.16 -0.58 22.48
N GLU A 296 1.50 -1.72 22.42
CA GLU A 296 1.91 -2.82 21.55
C GLU A 296 1.50 -2.49 20.12
N VAL A 297 2.46 -2.30 19.21
CA VAL A 297 2.19 -2.00 17.81
C VAL A 297 2.42 -3.25 16.96
N ARG A 298 1.44 -3.61 16.14
CA ARG A 298 1.47 -4.74 15.22
C ARG A 298 1.37 -4.27 13.77
N ILE A 299 1.94 -5.03 12.87
CA ILE A 299 1.75 -4.89 11.42
C ILE A 299 0.79 -5.96 10.94
N PHE A 300 -0.25 -5.56 10.22
CA PHE A 300 -1.10 -6.46 9.45
C PHE A 300 -0.68 -6.38 8.00
N ARG A 301 -0.03 -7.43 7.54
CA ARG A 301 0.47 -7.52 6.17
C ARG A 301 -0.55 -8.25 5.31
N GLU A 302 -0.93 -7.63 4.20
CA GLU A 302 -1.71 -8.29 3.17
C GLU A 302 -0.84 -9.30 2.43
N ARG A 303 -1.39 -10.50 2.23
CA ARG A 303 -0.79 -11.55 1.42
C ARG A 303 -1.90 -12.22 0.63
N MET A 304 -1.92 -12.01 -0.68
CA MET A 304 -2.89 -12.66 -1.56
C MET A 304 -2.24 -13.78 -2.33
N THR A 305 -2.97 -14.90 -2.45
CA THR A 305 -2.57 -16.05 -3.24
C THR A 305 -3.57 -16.30 -4.36
N SER A 306 -3.06 -16.73 -5.51
CA SER A 306 -3.84 -17.15 -6.67
C SER A 306 -3.75 -18.66 -6.84
N PHE A 307 -4.90 -19.30 -6.92
CA PHE A 307 -5.02 -20.73 -7.14
C PHE A 307 -5.77 -21.03 -8.44
N PRO A 308 -5.37 -22.02 -9.22
CA PRO A 308 -6.28 -22.61 -10.19
C PRO A 308 -7.54 -23.14 -9.46
N LEU A 309 -8.72 -22.93 -10.05
CA LEU A 309 -9.98 -23.34 -9.43
C LEU A 309 -9.97 -24.82 -8.97
N SER A 310 -9.38 -25.70 -9.78
CA SER A 310 -9.28 -27.13 -9.51
C SER A 310 -8.36 -27.49 -8.33
N ALA A 311 -7.47 -26.59 -7.94
CA ALA A 311 -6.49 -26.79 -6.86
C ALA A 311 -6.91 -26.13 -5.53
N PHE A 312 -8.00 -25.36 -5.54
CA PHE A 312 -8.46 -24.64 -4.36
C PHE A 312 -9.45 -25.48 -3.54
N GLY A 313 -9.15 -25.65 -2.27
CA GLY A 313 -9.96 -26.48 -1.36
C GLY A 313 -9.68 -27.98 -1.48
N ASN A 314 -10.40 -28.76 -0.70
CA ASN A 314 -10.33 -30.21 -0.72
C ASN A 314 -11.35 -30.81 -1.70
N PRO A 315 -11.31 -32.14 -2.00
CA PRO A 315 -12.24 -32.79 -2.93
C PRO A 315 -13.72 -32.60 -2.56
N ALA A 316 -14.07 -32.57 -1.29
CA ALA A 316 -15.45 -32.37 -0.84
C ALA A 316 -15.95 -30.95 -1.16
N LEU A 317 -15.10 -29.92 -0.97
CA LEU A 317 -15.42 -28.54 -1.35
C LEU A 317 -15.53 -28.37 -2.87
N GLN A 318 -14.68 -29.07 -3.64
CA GLN A 318 -14.77 -29.09 -5.09
C GLN A 318 -16.11 -29.68 -5.57
N GLU A 319 -16.52 -30.82 -5.00
CA GLU A 319 -17.81 -31.44 -5.35
C GLU A 319 -19.01 -30.61 -4.88
N TYR A 320 -18.93 -29.99 -3.70
CA TYR A 320 -19.93 -29.03 -3.22
C TYR A 320 -20.10 -27.87 -4.22
N GLY A 321 -18.99 -27.22 -4.62
CA GLY A 321 -19.05 -26.10 -5.57
C GLY A 321 -19.65 -26.50 -6.92
N LYS A 322 -19.24 -27.65 -7.47
CA LYS A 322 -19.79 -28.20 -8.74
C LYS A 322 -21.27 -28.51 -8.61
N THR A 323 -21.69 -29.07 -7.48
CA THR A 323 -23.09 -29.41 -7.23
C THR A 323 -23.95 -28.15 -7.13
N MET A 324 -23.53 -27.14 -6.35
CA MET A 324 -24.24 -25.86 -6.26
C MET A 324 -24.34 -25.18 -7.62
N ALA A 325 -23.25 -25.16 -8.37
CA ALA A 325 -23.26 -24.57 -9.71
C ALA A 325 -24.26 -25.27 -10.65
N ARG A 326 -24.25 -26.60 -10.68
CA ARG A 326 -25.16 -27.39 -11.54
C ARG A 326 -26.62 -27.25 -11.16
N GLN A 327 -26.92 -27.30 -9.85
CA GLN A 327 -28.31 -27.35 -9.37
C GLN A 327 -28.98 -25.98 -9.29
N TYR A 328 -28.22 -24.92 -8.97
CA TYR A 328 -28.81 -23.63 -8.64
C TYR A 328 -28.31 -22.45 -9.48
N LEU A 329 -27.11 -22.54 -10.09
CA LEU A 329 -26.47 -21.41 -10.76
C LEU A 329 -26.31 -21.57 -12.28
N SER A 330 -26.62 -22.71 -12.85
CA SER A 330 -26.45 -23.02 -14.27
C SER A 330 -27.56 -22.47 -15.19
N GLY A 331 -28.25 -21.42 -14.78
CA GLY A 331 -29.23 -20.72 -15.61
C GLY A 331 -30.39 -21.63 -16.00
N GLN A 332 -31.31 -21.91 -15.08
CA GLN A 332 -32.57 -22.50 -15.46
C GLN A 332 -33.24 -21.54 -16.42
N LYS A 333 -33.32 -21.89 -17.72
CA LYS A 333 -34.31 -21.28 -18.62
C LYS A 333 -35.68 -21.57 -18.00
N LYS A 334 -36.27 -20.54 -17.39
CA LYS A 334 -37.69 -20.54 -17.05
C LYS A 334 -38.49 -20.55 -18.33
#